data_d3980947a9d305dc3835b2220225ce4d
#
_entry.id   d3980947a9d305dc3835b2220225ce4d
#
_cell.length_a   1.000
_cell.length_b   1.000
_cell.length_c   1.000
_cell.angle_alpha   90.00
_cell.angle_beta   90.00
_cell.angle_gamma   90.00
#
_symmetry.space_group_name_H-M   'P 1'
#
loop_
_entity.id
_entity.type
_entity.pdbx_description
1 polymer ?
#
loop_
_entity_poly.entity_id
_entity_poly.type
_entity_poly.pdbx_seq_one_letter_code
_entity_poly.pdbx_strand_id
1 'polypeptide(L)'
;MKLNIMGTEYDVIQRTDKENPKLYDANGLTELYSKQIIIRTGYEADLCSFDNIMGFKEKVFRHEVFHALFHECGLDNYSNDETLVDFLALQYPKIQAIMNAGDTVFTEVCLCNNEKD
;
A
#
# COMPACT_ATOMS: atom_id res chain seq x y z
N MET A 1 -6.02 -1.98 13.33
CA MET A 1 -4.57 -2.17 13.34
C MET A 1 -3.89 -0.82 13.17
N LYS A 2 -2.90 -0.53 13.98
CA LYS A 2 -2.16 0.72 13.89
C LYS A 2 -0.96 0.55 12.96
N LEU A 3 -0.75 1.54 12.11
CA LEU A 3 0.35 1.54 11.14
C LEU A 3 1.04 2.90 11.16
N ASN A 4 2.34 2.90 11.40
CA ASN A 4 3.13 4.14 11.34
C ASN A 4 3.53 4.40 9.89
N ILE A 5 3.09 5.54 9.37
CA ILE A 5 3.41 5.97 8.01
C ILE A 5 4.19 7.27 8.12
N MET A 6 5.49 7.19 7.89
CA MET A 6 6.40 8.34 7.92
C MET A 6 6.29 9.15 9.22
N GLY A 7 6.15 8.47 10.36
CA GLY A 7 6.08 9.11 11.66
C GLY A 7 4.66 9.40 12.16
N THR A 8 3.64 9.18 11.33
CA THR A 8 2.25 9.43 11.70
C THR A 8 1.50 8.11 11.82
N GLU A 9 0.78 7.93 12.92
CA GLU A 9 0.00 6.71 13.15
C GLU A 9 -1.32 6.78 12.42
N TYR A 10 -1.57 5.79 11.58
CA TYR A 10 -2.85 5.59 10.89
C TYR A 10 -3.56 4.37 11.46
N ASP A 11 -4.87 4.43 11.51
CA ASP A 11 -5.70 3.29 11.87
C ASP A 11 -6.20 2.60 10.60
N VAL A 12 -5.86 1.33 10.44
CA VAL A 12 -6.27 0.54 9.27
C VAL A 12 -7.44 -0.33 9.67
N ILE A 13 -8.57 -0.11 9.03
CA ILE A 13 -9.83 -0.80 9.35
C ILE A 13 -10.48 -1.34 8.08
N GLN A 14 -11.34 -2.32 8.25
CA GLN A 14 -12.16 -2.87 7.17
C GLN A 14 -13.62 -2.56 7.43
N ARG A 15 -14.31 -2.11 6.39
CA ARG A 15 -15.75 -1.78 6.48
C ARG A 15 -16.47 -2.20 5.21
N THR A 16 -17.74 -2.53 5.35
CA THR A 16 -18.60 -2.72 4.18
C THR A 16 -19.09 -1.36 3.67
N ASP A 17 -19.63 -1.35 2.45
CA ASP A 17 -20.24 -0.15 1.89
C ASP A 17 -21.50 0.29 2.66
N LYS A 18 -22.14 -0.64 3.38
CA LYS A 18 -23.27 -0.32 4.26
C LYS A 18 -22.81 0.38 5.54
N GLU A 19 -21.67 -0.01 6.08
CA GLU A 19 -21.09 0.62 7.26
C GLU A 19 -20.50 1.99 6.95
N ASN A 20 -19.95 2.16 5.75
CA ASN A 20 -19.40 3.43 5.30
C ASN A 20 -19.83 3.67 3.84
N PRO A 21 -20.84 4.53 3.62
CA PRO A 21 -21.37 4.78 2.27
C PRO A 21 -20.34 5.34 1.27
N LYS A 22 -19.26 5.95 1.72
CA LYS A 22 -18.18 6.41 0.84
C LYS A 22 -17.55 5.27 0.07
N LEU A 23 -17.64 4.03 0.58
CA LEU A 23 -17.13 2.84 -0.06
C LEU A 23 -18.03 2.31 -1.18
N TYR A 24 -19.19 2.93 -1.40
CA TYR A 24 -20.07 2.48 -2.47
C TYR A 24 -19.40 2.54 -3.84
N ASP A 25 -18.63 3.60 -4.10
CA ASP A 25 -17.91 3.81 -5.36
C ASP A 25 -16.40 3.62 -5.22
N ALA A 26 -15.93 3.10 -4.09
CA ALA A 26 -14.50 2.99 -3.82
C ALA A 26 -14.17 1.66 -3.19
N ASN A 27 -13.00 1.12 -3.54
CA ASN A 27 -12.50 -0.11 -2.96
C ASN A 27 -11.75 0.14 -1.65
N GLY A 28 -11.27 1.34 -1.46
CA GLY A 28 -10.61 1.79 -0.25
C GLY A 28 -10.62 3.30 -0.17
N LEU A 29 -10.32 3.82 1.01
CA LEU A 29 -10.28 5.25 1.29
C LEU A 29 -9.10 5.56 2.18
N THR A 30 -8.45 6.70 1.91
CA THR A 30 -7.46 7.28 2.81
C THR A 30 -8.02 8.59 3.35
N GLU A 31 -8.34 8.58 4.65
CA GLU A 31 -8.85 9.77 5.34
C GLU A 31 -7.66 10.50 5.97
N LEU A 32 -7.17 11.52 5.28
CA LEU A 32 -5.90 12.16 5.62
C LEU A 32 -5.94 12.96 6.91
N TYR A 33 -7.08 13.50 7.28
CA TYR A 33 -7.21 14.32 8.49
C TYR A 33 -7.55 13.50 9.72
N SER A 34 -8.35 12.45 9.59
CA SER A 34 -8.63 11.53 10.69
C SER A 34 -7.59 10.42 10.81
N LYS A 35 -6.65 10.35 9.87
CA LYS A 35 -5.55 9.38 9.86
C LYS A 35 -6.07 7.95 9.89
N GLN A 36 -6.90 7.62 8.88
CA GLN A 36 -7.46 6.29 8.72
C GLN A 36 -7.26 5.79 7.29
N ILE A 37 -7.00 4.50 7.19
CA ILE A 37 -7.07 3.77 5.92
C ILE A 37 -8.20 2.77 6.06
N ILE A 38 -9.18 2.88 5.18
CA ILE A 38 -10.40 2.06 5.23
C ILE A 38 -10.42 1.17 4.00
N ILE A 39 -10.40 -0.13 4.21
CA ILE A 39 -10.44 -1.12 3.12
C ILE A 39 -11.86 -1.67 3.05
N ARG A 40 -12.44 -1.63 1.86
CA ARG A 40 -13.77 -2.19 1.66
C ARG A 40 -13.74 -3.69 1.80
N THR A 41 -14.70 -4.22 2.51
CA THR A 41 -14.97 -5.64 2.63
C THR A 41 -16.42 -5.93 2.21
N GLY A 42 -16.83 -7.21 2.29
CA GLY A 42 -18.19 -7.58 1.87
C GLY A 42 -18.23 -8.13 0.46
N TYR A 43 -17.09 -8.18 -0.24
CA TYR A 43 -16.98 -8.80 -1.56
C TYR A 43 -17.30 -10.30 -1.52
N GLU A 44 -17.32 -10.87 -0.34
CA GLU A 44 -17.65 -12.28 -0.13
C GLU A 44 -19.05 -12.63 -0.64
N ALA A 45 -19.95 -11.63 -0.71
CA ALA A 45 -21.27 -11.80 -1.30
C ALA A 45 -21.21 -11.94 -2.82
N ASP A 46 -20.11 -11.45 -3.45
CA ASP A 46 -19.90 -11.45 -4.89
C ASP A 46 -18.67 -12.28 -5.27
N LEU A 47 -18.52 -13.45 -4.65
CA LEU A 47 -17.34 -14.31 -4.82
C LEU A 47 -17.05 -14.68 -6.29
N CYS A 48 -18.07 -14.72 -7.12
CA CYS A 48 -17.89 -15.01 -8.55
C CYS A 48 -17.19 -13.88 -9.32
N SER A 49 -17.06 -12.69 -8.73
CA SER A 49 -16.45 -11.52 -9.37
C SER A 49 -14.93 -11.46 -9.21
N PHE A 50 -14.36 -12.24 -8.28
CA PHE A 50 -12.93 -12.16 -7.97
C PHE A 50 -12.35 -13.56 -7.76
N ASP A 51 -11.40 -13.95 -8.60
CA ASP A 51 -10.66 -15.21 -8.47
C ASP A 51 -9.73 -15.20 -7.25
N ASN A 52 -9.21 -14.04 -6.89
CA ASN A 52 -8.28 -13.89 -5.76
C ASN A 52 -8.61 -12.62 -5.00
N ILE A 53 -9.60 -12.72 -4.10
CA ILE A 53 -10.05 -11.58 -3.31
C ILE A 53 -8.96 -11.05 -2.37
N MET A 54 -8.14 -11.94 -1.81
CA MET A 54 -7.06 -11.52 -0.91
C MET A 54 -6.00 -10.70 -1.64
N GLY A 55 -5.58 -11.15 -2.82
CA GLY A 55 -4.64 -10.39 -3.63
C GLY A 55 -5.18 -9.03 -4.04
N PHE A 56 -6.47 -8.97 -4.34
CA PHE A 56 -7.14 -7.71 -4.65
C PHE A 56 -7.12 -6.76 -3.43
N LYS A 57 -7.49 -7.26 -2.25
CA LYS A 57 -7.47 -6.45 -1.02
C LYS A 57 -6.06 -5.96 -0.66
N GLU A 58 -5.06 -6.79 -0.88
CA GLU A 58 -3.67 -6.40 -0.65
C GLU A 58 -3.26 -5.26 -1.58
N LYS A 59 -3.64 -5.30 -2.84
CA LYS A 59 -3.38 -4.22 -3.78
C LYS A 59 -4.10 -2.94 -3.35
N VAL A 60 -5.36 -3.03 -2.93
CA VAL A 60 -6.12 -1.88 -2.44
C VAL A 60 -5.44 -1.27 -1.23
N PHE A 61 -4.99 -2.10 -0.30
CA PHE A 61 -4.26 -1.63 0.88
C PHE A 61 -3.01 -0.85 0.47
N ARG A 62 -2.20 -1.38 -0.43
CA ARG A 62 -0.99 -0.68 -0.91
C ARG A 62 -1.35 0.64 -1.58
N HIS A 63 -2.42 0.69 -2.36
CA HIS A 63 -2.90 1.89 -3.03
C HIS A 63 -3.17 2.99 -1.99
N GLU A 64 -3.93 2.67 -0.94
CA GLU A 64 -4.27 3.64 0.10
C GLU A 64 -3.04 4.04 0.93
N VAL A 65 -2.14 3.10 1.19
CA VAL A 65 -0.88 3.41 1.88
C VAL A 65 -0.06 4.43 1.10
N PHE A 66 0.03 4.29 -0.22
CA PHE A 66 0.80 5.24 -1.03
C PHE A 66 0.16 6.64 -1.03
N HIS A 67 -1.17 6.75 -1.01
CA HIS A 67 -1.81 8.04 -0.81
C HIS A 67 -1.35 8.70 0.50
N ALA A 68 -1.41 7.95 1.58
CA ALA A 68 -1.02 8.44 2.90
C ALA A 68 0.48 8.78 2.96
N LEU A 69 1.33 7.92 2.38
CA LEU A 69 2.77 8.11 2.39
C LEU A 69 3.16 9.40 1.69
N PHE A 70 2.65 9.65 0.49
CA PHE A 70 2.95 10.88 -0.22
C PHE A 70 2.47 12.11 0.53
N HIS A 71 1.26 12.03 1.10
CA HIS A 71 0.72 13.13 1.89
C HIS A 71 1.59 13.44 3.12
N GLU A 72 2.00 12.41 3.86
CA GLU A 72 2.83 12.60 5.06
C GLU A 72 4.23 13.12 4.71
N CYS A 73 4.69 12.90 3.49
CA CYS A 73 5.94 13.46 2.99
C CYS A 73 5.79 14.90 2.46
N GLY A 74 4.59 15.46 2.48
CA GLY A 74 4.33 16.78 1.90
C GLY A 74 4.24 16.78 0.39
N LEU A 75 4.05 15.62 -0.24
CA LEU A 75 4.00 15.45 -1.68
C LEU A 75 2.56 15.24 -2.16
N ASP A 76 1.68 16.21 -1.87
CA ASP A 76 0.26 16.09 -2.14
C ASP A 76 -0.04 15.94 -3.63
N ASN A 77 0.75 16.55 -4.51
CA ASN A 77 0.58 16.39 -5.95
C ASN A 77 0.71 14.93 -6.37
N TYR A 78 1.64 14.19 -5.77
CA TYR A 78 1.84 12.76 -6.05
C TYR A 78 0.76 11.92 -5.37
N SER A 79 0.33 12.31 -4.17
CA SER A 79 -0.79 11.65 -3.49
C SER A 79 -2.07 11.70 -4.32
N ASN A 80 -2.28 12.80 -5.05
CA ASN A 80 -3.47 13.00 -5.89
C ASN A 80 -3.31 12.41 -7.30
N ASP A 81 -2.15 11.89 -7.65
CA ASP A 81 -1.90 11.27 -8.96
C ASP A 81 -2.29 9.79 -8.90
N GLU A 82 -3.53 9.50 -9.29
CA GLU A 82 -4.07 8.15 -9.26
C GLU A 82 -3.29 7.18 -10.15
N THR A 83 -2.76 7.65 -11.28
CA THR A 83 -1.97 6.82 -12.18
C THR A 83 -0.68 6.36 -11.51
N LEU A 84 0.01 7.28 -10.85
CA LEU A 84 1.25 6.97 -10.13
C LEU A 84 0.98 6.05 -8.95
N VAL A 85 -0.03 6.38 -8.14
CA VAL A 85 -0.37 5.61 -6.94
C VAL A 85 -0.77 4.18 -7.33
N ASP A 86 -1.58 4.02 -8.38
CA ASP A 86 -2.01 2.70 -8.83
C ASP A 86 -0.84 1.89 -9.39
N PHE A 87 0.05 2.54 -10.14
CA PHE A 87 1.27 1.90 -10.64
C PHE A 87 2.11 1.34 -9.49
N LEU A 88 2.36 2.15 -8.47
CA LEU A 88 3.15 1.73 -7.31
C LEU A 88 2.46 0.60 -6.54
N ALA A 89 1.15 0.70 -6.34
CA ALA A 89 0.39 -0.32 -5.64
C ALA A 89 0.45 -1.67 -6.37
N LEU A 90 0.33 -1.64 -7.69
CA LEU A 90 0.35 -2.86 -8.50
C LEU A 90 1.75 -3.47 -8.56
N GLN A 91 2.78 -2.65 -8.72
CA GLN A 91 4.14 -3.11 -8.98
C GLN A 91 5.00 -3.27 -7.73
N TYR A 92 4.51 -2.85 -6.56
CA TYR A 92 5.31 -2.87 -5.33
C TYR A 92 5.95 -4.23 -5.03
N PRO A 93 5.26 -5.37 -5.16
CA PRO A 93 5.90 -6.67 -4.89
C PRO A 93 7.11 -6.94 -5.78
N LYS A 94 7.07 -6.49 -7.03
CA LYS A 94 8.20 -6.63 -7.96
C LYS A 94 9.34 -5.69 -7.59
N ILE A 95 9.00 -4.44 -7.22
CA ILE A 95 9.98 -3.45 -6.78
C ILE A 95 10.70 -3.97 -5.53
N GLN A 96 9.96 -4.50 -4.58
CA GLN A 96 10.53 -5.05 -3.36
C GLN A 96 11.48 -6.22 -3.65
N ALA A 97 11.11 -7.10 -4.57
CA ALA A 97 11.96 -8.22 -4.97
C ALA A 97 13.26 -7.74 -5.60
N ILE A 98 13.21 -6.70 -6.43
CA ILE A 98 14.41 -6.09 -7.03
C ILE A 98 15.32 -5.52 -5.94
N MET A 99 14.76 -4.79 -4.99
CA MET A 99 15.54 -4.18 -3.90
C MET A 99 16.18 -5.24 -3.02
N ASN A 100 15.45 -6.30 -2.69
CA ASN A 100 15.99 -7.41 -1.90
C ASN A 100 17.15 -8.12 -2.60
N ALA A 101 17.05 -8.30 -3.92
CA ALA A 101 18.13 -8.88 -4.72
C ALA A 101 19.37 -7.97 -4.70
N GLY A 102 19.16 -6.65 -4.78
CA GLY A 102 20.25 -5.68 -4.70
C GLY A 102 20.97 -5.71 -3.37
N ASP A 103 20.26 -5.86 -2.28
CA ASP A 103 20.86 -5.99 -0.96
C ASP A 103 21.81 -7.19 -0.90
N THR A 104 21.45 -8.32 -1.49
CA THR A 104 22.30 -9.50 -1.57
C THR A 104 23.59 -9.23 -2.36
N VAL A 105 23.47 -8.53 -3.49
CA VAL A 105 24.61 -8.18 -4.34
C VAL A 105 25.60 -7.31 -3.57
N PHE A 106 25.13 -6.29 -2.86
CA PHE A 106 25.98 -5.40 -2.08
C PHE A 106 26.66 -6.14 -0.91
N THR A 107 25.97 -7.06 -0.29
CA THR A 107 26.55 -7.88 0.76
C THR A 107 27.76 -8.70 0.22
N GLU A 108 27.63 -9.31 -0.96
CA GLU A 108 28.70 -10.04 -1.61
C GLU A 108 29.89 -9.14 -1.97
N VAL A 109 29.62 -7.96 -2.51
CA VAL A 109 30.66 -6.98 -2.86
C VAL A 109 31.41 -6.53 -1.62
N CYS A 110 30.72 -6.25 -0.52
CA CYS A 110 31.36 -5.86 0.73
C CYS A 110 32.26 -6.96 1.28
N LEU A 111 31.84 -8.21 1.21
CA LEU A 111 32.67 -9.34 1.63
C LEU A 111 33.95 -9.47 0.79
N CYS A 112 33.81 -9.31 -0.52
CA CYS A 112 34.96 -9.32 -1.43
C CYS A 112 35.96 -8.21 -1.11
N ASN A 113 35.48 -7.00 -0.81
CA ASN A 113 36.33 -5.87 -0.45
C ASN A 113 37.06 -6.11 0.86
N ASN A 114 36.38 -6.71 1.84
CA ASN A 114 37.01 -7.05 3.14
C ASN A 114 38.10 -8.09 3.00
N GLU A 115 37.96 -8.99 2.06
CA GLU A 115 38.97 -10.00 1.78
C GLU A 115 40.26 -9.41 1.20
N LYS A 116 40.19 -8.25 0.56
CA LYS A 116 41.34 -7.59 -0.05
C LYS A 116 42.17 -6.77 0.92
N ASP A 117 41.62 -6.46 2.06
CA ASP A 117 42.26 -5.66 3.09
C ASP A 117 43.06 -6.57 4.07
#